data_5d46d2bb2a31f68e357fd8a2f5864c32
#
_entry.id   5d46d2bb2a31f68e357fd8a2f5864c32
#
_cell.length_a   1.000
_cell.length_b   1.000
_cell.length_c   1.000
_cell.angle_alpha   90.00
_cell.angle_beta   90.00
_cell.angle_gamma   90.00
#
_symmetry.space_group_name_H-M   'P 1'
#
loop_
_entity.id
_entity.type
_entity.pdbx_description
1 polymer ?
#
loop_
_entity_poly.entity_id
_entity_poly.type
_entity_poly.pdbx_seq_one_letter_code
_entity_poly.pdbx_strand_id
1 'polypeptide(L)'
;MLAVLASFAQEESRSMSENNKWSIRKKFERGEVMITTSRFLGYDKNEYGDLIVNRKEAEIVSLTFDLYLMNVGSSRIGELLDYLGVKTVTGTTWESGTINGMLCNEKYKGDFHLQKYYTPENKRNHTRKNNGEVQSYYISENHEPIVSPKIWEKAQEVREQRKRDRNIGQDSTMKFQNRYPLRGLLICPHCGKTLWRRQVYKKKIQWLCSTYIEKGVKACKGIRIDDAELQGLNITEQTVIEEVVKNGKKHYCYTSKADFDCGIRNSTVSAEIEDGSVLPSVNRPRRTVIKL
;
A
#
# COMPACT_ATOMS: atom_id res chain seq x y z
N MET A 1 41.58 15.20 27.63
CA MET A 1 41.71 16.09 26.47
C MET A 1 40.92 15.64 25.26
N LEU A 2 41.02 14.39 24.81
CA LEU A 2 40.24 13.86 23.64
C LEU A 2 38.72 13.97 23.79
N ALA A 3 38.16 13.71 24.97
CA ALA A 3 36.71 13.80 25.21
C ALA A 3 36.17 15.23 25.06
N VAL A 4 36.95 16.23 25.47
CA VAL A 4 36.57 17.63 25.32
C VAL A 4 36.59 18.07 23.86
N LEU A 5 37.58 17.63 23.07
CA LEU A 5 37.64 17.89 21.63
C LEU A 5 36.50 17.22 20.89
N ALA A 6 36.14 15.99 21.27
CA ALA A 6 34.98 15.27 20.68
C ALA A 6 33.67 16.01 20.99
N SER A 7 33.50 16.54 22.20
CA SER A 7 32.31 17.32 22.58
C SER A 7 32.20 18.61 21.77
N PHE A 8 33.30 19.32 21.59
CA PHE A 8 33.35 20.56 20.77
C PHE A 8 32.98 20.24 19.29
N ALA A 9 33.58 19.21 18.70
CA ALA A 9 33.27 18.81 17.32
C ALA A 9 31.80 18.41 17.14
N GLN A 10 31.21 17.77 18.14
CA GLN A 10 29.78 17.40 18.12
C GLN A 10 28.89 18.64 18.21
N GLU A 11 29.21 19.59 19.08
CA GLU A 11 28.45 20.84 19.24
C GLU A 11 28.56 21.73 17.99
N GLU A 12 29.74 21.81 17.38
CA GLU A 12 29.95 22.52 16.12
C GLU A 12 29.13 21.91 14.99
N SER A 13 29.12 20.58 14.85
CA SER A 13 28.32 19.89 13.85
C SER A 13 26.81 20.11 14.06
N ARG A 14 26.35 20.16 15.31
CA ARG A 14 24.97 20.47 15.68
C ARG A 14 24.61 21.91 15.30
N SER A 15 25.44 22.87 15.68
CA SER A 15 25.24 24.29 15.37
C SER A 15 25.20 24.55 13.88
N MET A 16 26.08 23.94 13.08
CA MET A 16 26.06 24.04 11.61
C MET A 16 24.74 23.44 11.04
N SER A 17 24.28 22.31 11.56
CA SER A 17 23.03 21.70 11.13
C SER A 17 21.82 22.60 11.43
N GLU A 18 21.75 23.20 12.59
CA GLU A 18 20.67 24.12 13.00
C GLU A 18 20.68 25.39 12.16
N ASN A 19 21.85 25.98 11.91
CA ASN A 19 22.01 27.14 11.05
C ASN A 19 21.58 26.88 9.61
N ASN A 20 21.91 25.70 9.05
CA ASN A 20 21.44 25.30 7.74
C ASN A 20 19.93 25.14 7.69
N LYS A 21 19.32 24.49 8.69
CA LYS A 21 17.86 24.35 8.80
C LYS A 21 17.17 25.71 8.89
N TRP A 22 17.72 26.61 9.68
CA TRP A 22 17.21 27.97 9.82
C TRP A 22 17.29 28.75 8.50
N SER A 23 18.44 28.71 7.82
CA SER A 23 18.64 29.36 6.52
C SER A 23 17.65 28.86 5.47
N ILE A 24 17.43 27.54 5.40
CA ILE A 24 16.48 26.93 4.48
C ILE A 24 15.05 27.38 4.81
N ARG A 25 14.65 27.43 6.08
CA ARG A 25 13.33 27.94 6.50
C ARG A 25 13.12 29.39 6.09
N LYS A 26 14.16 30.24 6.28
CA LYS A 26 14.10 31.65 5.85
C LYS A 26 13.96 31.81 4.34
N LYS A 27 14.57 30.94 3.54
CA LYS A 27 14.32 30.88 2.08
C LYS A 27 12.90 30.52 1.77
N PHE A 28 12.34 29.50 2.44
CA PHE A 28 10.95 29.07 2.24
C PHE A 28 9.94 30.17 2.63
N GLU A 29 10.18 30.91 3.72
CA GLU A 29 9.37 32.05 4.14
C GLU A 29 9.36 33.17 3.08
N ARG A 30 10.45 33.34 2.32
CA ARG A 30 10.57 34.30 1.22
C ARG A 30 10.04 33.78 -0.12
N GLY A 31 9.56 32.53 -0.16
CA GLY A 31 9.13 31.88 -1.39
C GLY A 31 10.27 31.44 -2.33
N GLU A 32 11.53 31.50 -1.84
CA GLU A 32 12.68 31.05 -2.61
C GLU A 32 12.71 29.51 -2.61
N VAL A 33 12.43 28.91 -3.77
CA VAL A 33 12.37 27.47 -3.90
C VAL A 33 13.64 26.93 -4.56
N MET A 34 14.32 26.02 -3.88
CA MET A 34 15.46 25.30 -4.44
C MET A 34 15.02 23.89 -4.86
N ILE A 35 14.89 23.66 -6.16
CA ILE A 35 14.49 22.36 -6.70
C ILE A 35 15.61 21.75 -7.51
N THR A 36 15.78 20.45 -7.38
CA THR A 36 16.61 19.66 -8.27
C THR A 36 15.74 19.10 -9.40
N THR A 37 16.02 19.47 -10.65
CA THR A 37 15.26 19.01 -11.82
C THR A 37 15.78 17.69 -12.40
N SER A 38 16.95 17.20 -11.99
CA SER A 38 17.60 16.00 -12.51
C SER A 38 16.75 14.71 -12.51
N ARG A 39 15.64 14.70 -11.74
CA ARG A 39 14.68 13.59 -11.68
C ARG A 39 13.24 14.07 -11.75
N PHE A 40 13.02 15.22 -12.39
CA PHE A 40 11.71 15.84 -12.45
C PHE A 40 11.30 15.99 -13.92
N LEU A 41 10.50 15.04 -14.40
CA LEU A 41 10.01 15.01 -15.77
C LEU A 41 9.12 16.22 -16.07
N GLY A 42 9.29 16.82 -17.22
CA GLY A 42 8.45 17.92 -17.71
C GLY A 42 8.97 19.32 -17.44
N TYR A 43 10.00 19.46 -16.58
CA TYR A 43 10.59 20.76 -16.26
C TYR A 43 12.10 20.76 -16.31
N ASP A 44 12.64 21.78 -16.93
CA ASP A 44 14.05 22.17 -16.88
C ASP A 44 14.25 23.40 -15.99
N LYS A 45 15.49 23.82 -15.81
CA LYS A 45 15.86 25.08 -15.13
C LYS A 45 16.43 26.08 -16.10
N ASN A 46 16.04 27.34 -15.93
CA ASN A 46 16.72 28.44 -16.57
C ASN A 46 18.02 28.82 -15.80
N GLU A 47 18.75 29.80 -16.31
CA GLU A 47 19.99 30.32 -15.73
C GLU A 47 19.77 30.93 -14.32
N TYR A 48 18.57 31.38 -14.03
CA TYR A 48 18.19 31.97 -12.74
C TYR A 48 17.70 30.93 -11.73
N GLY A 49 17.54 29.67 -12.16
CA GLY A 49 17.07 28.58 -11.31
C GLY A 49 15.57 28.35 -11.29
N ASP A 50 14.79 29.12 -12.08
CA ASP A 50 13.36 28.96 -12.21
C ASP A 50 13.00 27.76 -13.09
N LEU A 51 11.83 27.17 -12.83
CA LEU A 51 11.31 26.07 -13.63
C LEU A 51 10.78 26.57 -14.97
N ILE A 52 11.22 25.98 -16.04
CA ILE A 52 10.69 26.17 -17.39
C ILE A 52 10.14 24.85 -17.92
N VAL A 53 9.04 24.91 -18.67
CA VAL A 53 8.39 23.72 -19.22
C VAL A 53 9.22 23.12 -20.34
N ASN A 54 9.62 21.86 -20.19
CA ASN A 54 10.17 21.06 -21.28
C ASN A 54 9.02 20.46 -22.08
N ARG A 55 8.73 21.02 -23.26
CA ARG A 55 7.53 20.67 -24.06
C ARG A 55 7.44 19.19 -24.39
N LYS A 56 8.55 18.53 -24.73
CA LYS A 56 8.55 17.10 -25.08
C LYS A 56 8.18 16.22 -23.90
N GLU A 57 8.71 16.54 -22.73
CA GLU A 57 8.43 15.80 -21.51
C GLU A 57 7.06 16.17 -20.94
N ALA A 58 6.62 17.41 -21.10
CA ALA A 58 5.31 17.89 -20.68
C ALA A 58 4.16 17.14 -21.39
N GLU A 59 4.33 16.78 -22.66
CA GLU A 59 3.37 15.96 -23.41
C GLU A 59 3.17 14.59 -22.75
N ILE A 60 4.24 13.97 -22.23
CA ILE A 60 4.17 12.68 -21.53
C ILE A 60 3.40 12.83 -20.20
N VAL A 61 3.66 13.94 -19.49
CA VAL A 61 2.95 14.25 -18.23
C VAL A 61 1.47 14.46 -18.52
N SER A 62 1.11 15.29 -19.50
CA SER A 62 -0.28 15.55 -19.89
C SER A 62 -1.01 14.28 -20.29
N LEU A 63 -0.39 13.47 -21.16
CA LEU A 63 -0.92 12.16 -21.58
C LEU A 63 -1.18 11.24 -20.38
N THR A 64 -0.28 11.24 -19.39
CA THR A 64 -0.45 10.42 -18.16
C THR A 64 -1.70 10.85 -17.39
N PHE A 65 -1.95 12.14 -17.23
CA PHE A 65 -3.16 12.67 -16.57
C PHE A 65 -4.41 12.34 -17.38
N ASP A 66 -4.40 12.51 -18.68
CA ASP A 66 -5.56 12.24 -19.54
C ASP A 66 -5.95 10.77 -19.52
N LEU A 67 -4.99 9.86 -19.67
CA LEU A 67 -5.23 8.41 -19.55
C LEU A 67 -5.78 8.04 -18.17
N TYR A 68 -5.28 8.68 -17.11
CA TYR A 68 -5.77 8.41 -15.78
C TYR A 68 -7.22 8.86 -15.58
N LEU A 69 -7.61 10.01 -16.14
CA LEU A 69 -8.98 10.52 -16.14
C LEU A 69 -9.91 9.67 -17.01
N MET A 70 -9.40 9.07 -18.10
CA MET A 70 -10.11 8.04 -18.89
C MET A 70 -10.24 6.69 -18.16
N ASN A 71 -9.99 6.67 -16.85
CA ASN A 71 -10.09 5.50 -15.98
C ASN A 71 -9.06 4.39 -16.24
N VAL A 72 -7.95 4.68 -16.94
CA VAL A 72 -6.85 3.73 -17.10
C VAL A 72 -6.08 3.59 -15.77
N GLY A 73 -5.71 2.38 -15.39
CA GLY A 73 -4.97 2.11 -14.15
C GLY A 73 -3.49 2.47 -14.26
N SER A 74 -2.86 2.92 -13.16
CA SER A 74 -1.46 3.35 -13.14
C SER A 74 -0.48 2.32 -13.73
N SER A 75 -0.68 1.02 -13.47
CA SER A 75 0.15 -0.04 -14.07
C SER A 75 0.00 -0.10 -15.58
N ARG A 76 -1.24 0.04 -16.08
CA ARG A 76 -1.52 0.00 -17.50
C ARG A 76 -0.98 1.22 -18.23
N ILE A 77 -0.99 2.39 -17.58
CA ILE A 77 -0.35 3.61 -18.11
C ILE A 77 1.16 3.38 -18.24
N GLY A 78 1.80 2.80 -17.23
CA GLY A 78 3.23 2.48 -17.29
C GLY A 78 3.57 1.51 -18.45
N GLU A 79 2.82 0.41 -18.58
CA GLU A 79 2.96 -0.54 -19.69
C GLU A 79 2.82 0.15 -21.06
N LEU A 80 1.88 1.08 -21.21
CA LEU A 80 1.66 1.81 -22.44
C LEU A 80 2.84 2.74 -22.77
N LEU A 81 3.35 3.48 -21.79
CA LEU A 81 4.52 4.34 -21.98
C LEU A 81 5.77 3.52 -22.34
N ASP A 82 5.97 2.37 -21.69
CA ASP A 82 7.08 1.46 -22.05
C ASP A 82 6.91 0.89 -23.46
N TYR A 83 5.70 0.52 -23.87
CA TYR A 83 5.39 0.06 -25.22
C TYR A 83 5.68 1.13 -26.29
N LEU A 84 5.39 2.39 -25.97
CA LEU A 84 5.71 3.54 -26.84
C LEU A 84 7.21 3.89 -26.84
N GLY A 85 8.04 3.16 -26.11
CA GLY A 85 9.47 3.40 -26.02
C GLY A 85 9.86 4.61 -25.16
N VAL A 86 8.90 5.21 -24.44
CA VAL A 86 9.15 6.33 -23.54
C VAL A 86 9.81 5.82 -22.28
N LYS A 87 10.98 6.36 -21.94
CA LYS A 87 11.71 6.00 -20.72
C LYS A 87 11.45 7.02 -19.60
N THR A 88 11.59 6.57 -18.37
CA THR A 88 11.63 7.49 -17.22
C THR A 88 12.87 8.38 -17.30
N VAL A 89 12.92 9.44 -16.51
CA VAL A 89 14.08 10.34 -16.43
C VAL A 89 15.38 9.59 -16.09
N THR A 90 15.27 8.47 -15.36
CA THR A 90 16.41 7.60 -15.02
C THR A 90 16.70 6.51 -16.06
N GLY A 91 15.98 6.48 -17.18
CA GLY A 91 16.15 5.49 -18.24
C GLY A 91 15.55 4.09 -17.92
N THR A 92 14.84 3.96 -16.80
CA THR A 92 14.20 2.71 -16.39
C THR A 92 12.78 2.55 -16.95
N THR A 93 12.17 1.40 -16.73
CA THR A 93 10.76 1.13 -17.03
C THR A 93 9.81 1.88 -16.11
N TRP A 94 8.58 2.07 -16.56
CA TRP A 94 7.54 2.74 -15.79
C TRP A 94 6.87 1.81 -14.79
N GLU A 95 6.97 2.13 -13.52
CA GLU A 95 6.26 1.44 -12.46
C GLU A 95 5.00 2.19 -12.03
N SER A 96 3.98 1.46 -11.54
CA SER A 96 2.75 2.07 -11.01
C SER A 96 3.02 3.08 -9.90
N GLY A 97 4.09 2.88 -9.13
CA GLY A 97 4.55 3.80 -8.09
C GLY A 97 4.99 5.16 -8.65
N THR A 98 5.76 5.15 -9.76
CA THR A 98 6.21 6.36 -10.45
C THR A 98 5.02 7.15 -11.01
N ILE A 99 4.10 6.47 -11.70
CA ILE A 99 2.87 7.11 -12.23
C ILE A 99 2.04 7.71 -11.08
N ASN A 100 1.82 6.97 -9.99
CA ASN A 100 1.10 7.52 -8.85
C ASN A 100 1.82 8.71 -8.20
N GLY A 101 3.14 8.69 -8.16
CA GLY A 101 3.97 9.81 -7.71
C GLY A 101 3.77 11.07 -8.56
N MET A 102 3.74 10.92 -9.90
CA MET A 102 3.44 12.01 -10.83
C MET A 102 2.05 12.60 -10.59
N LEU A 103 1.02 11.75 -10.56
CA LEU A 103 -0.37 12.17 -10.35
C LEU A 103 -0.61 12.93 -9.04
N CYS A 104 0.22 12.68 -8.01
CA CYS A 104 0.12 13.36 -6.71
C CYS A 104 0.95 14.63 -6.59
N ASN A 105 1.79 14.91 -7.59
CA ASN A 105 2.73 16.00 -7.49
C ASN A 105 2.07 17.33 -7.89
N GLU A 106 1.87 18.20 -6.90
CA GLU A 106 1.26 19.53 -7.10
C GLU A 106 2.07 20.45 -7.98
N LYS A 107 3.36 20.16 -8.20
CA LYS A 107 4.20 20.96 -9.06
C LYS A 107 3.71 20.96 -10.51
N TYR A 108 3.03 19.91 -10.96
CA TYR A 108 2.47 19.86 -12.31
C TYR A 108 1.31 20.84 -12.54
N LYS A 109 0.66 21.32 -11.47
CA LYS A 109 -0.34 22.40 -11.56
C LYS A 109 0.22 23.80 -11.27
N GLY A 110 1.55 23.92 -11.12
CA GLY A 110 2.24 25.19 -10.89
C GLY A 110 2.50 25.54 -9.42
N ASP A 111 2.17 24.69 -8.47
CA ASP A 111 2.28 24.96 -7.04
C ASP A 111 3.48 24.27 -6.40
N PHE A 112 3.90 24.79 -5.25
CA PHE A 112 4.87 24.14 -4.39
C PHE A 112 4.34 23.86 -3.00
N HIS A 113 4.54 22.65 -2.52
CA HIS A 113 4.37 22.31 -1.13
C HIS A 113 5.72 21.92 -0.54
N LEU A 114 6.30 22.84 0.21
CA LEU A 114 7.61 22.69 0.83
C LEU A 114 7.45 22.06 2.22
N GLN A 115 8.49 21.32 2.64
CA GLN A 115 8.51 20.61 3.92
C GLN A 115 7.39 19.56 4.11
N LYS A 116 6.96 18.91 3.01
CA LYS A 116 6.05 17.74 3.06
C LYS A 116 6.62 16.58 3.87
N TYR A 117 7.94 16.49 3.91
CA TYR A 117 8.69 15.46 4.61
C TYR A 117 9.76 16.10 5.47
N TYR A 118 10.04 15.49 6.59
CA TYR A 118 11.13 15.92 7.48
C TYR A 118 11.86 14.70 8.05
N THR A 119 13.11 14.91 8.48
CA THR A 119 13.91 13.90 9.15
C THR A 119 13.96 14.26 10.64
N PRO A 120 13.39 13.43 11.55
CA PRO A 120 13.47 13.65 12.99
C PRO A 120 14.92 13.59 13.48
N GLU A 121 15.25 14.38 14.49
CA GLU A 121 16.61 14.45 15.03
C GLU A 121 17.14 13.11 15.58
N ASN A 122 16.23 12.29 16.13
CA ASN A 122 16.56 11.00 16.72
C ASN A 122 16.81 9.89 15.70
N LYS A 123 16.52 10.12 14.40
CA LYS A 123 16.58 9.11 13.33
C LYS A 123 17.09 9.71 12.03
N ARG A 124 18.40 9.99 11.97
CA ARG A 124 19.06 10.70 10.85
C ARG A 124 18.78 10.13 9.46
N ASN A 125 18.42 8.84 9.33
CA ASN A 125 18.19 8.19 8.03
C ASN A 125 16.72 7.88 7.75
N HIS A 126 15.77 8.36 8.54
CA HIS A 126 14.35 8.10 8.37
C HIS A 126 13.54 9.36 8.12
N THR A 127 13.33 9.66 6.85
CA THR A 127 12.40 10.72 6.44
C THR A 127 10.96 10.30 6.70
N ARG A 128 10.16 11.18 7.30
CA ARG A 128 8.74 10.97 7.59
C ARG A 128 7.90 12.04 6.90
N LYS A 129 6.66 11.68 6.56
CA LYS A 129 5.68 12.65 6.11
C LYS A 129 5.39 13.62 7.25
N ASN A 130 5.37 14.91 6.94
CA ASN A 130 4.99 15.95 7.88
C ASN A 130 3.45 15.99 7.99
N ASN A 131 2.93 15.75 9.19
CA ASN A 131 1.51 15.83 9.50
C ASN A 131 1.19 17.02 10.42
N GLY A 132 2.08 18.03 10.43
CA GLY A 132 1.98 19.21 11.28
C GLY A 132 3.08 19.32 12.35
N GLU A 133 4.01 18.33 12.42
CA GLU A 133 5.12 18.37 13.39
C GLU A 133 6.13 19.47 13.11
N VAL A 134 6.28 19.85 11.83
CA VAL A 134 7.17 20.92 11.38
C VAL A 134 6.38 21.86 10.46
N GLN A 135 6.70 23.16 10.53
CA GLN A 135 6.07 24.16 9.67
C GLN A 135 6.26 23.79 8.20
N SER A 136 5.17 23.69 7.45
CA SER A 136 5.17 23.51 6.00
C SER A 136 4.71 24.78 5.30
N TYR A 137 5.15 24.96 4.05
CA TYR A 137 4.85 26.17 3.27
C TYR A 137 4.21 25.74 1.94
N TYR A 138 3.12 26.40 1.58
CA TYR A 138 2.45 26.19 0.32
C TYR A 138 2.51 27.47 -0.49
N ILE A 139 3.03 27.37 -1.71
CA ILE A 139 3.17 28.48 -2.65
C ILE A 139 2.37 28.12 -3.88
N SER A 140 1.32 28.89 -4.16
CA SER A 140 0.50 28.73 -5.35
C SER A 140 1.05 29.56 -6.51
N GLU A 141 0.79 29.08 -7.74
CA GLU A 141 1.11 29.80 -8.98
C GLU A 141 2.58 30.26 -9.10
N ASN A 142 3.50 29.42 -8.64
CA ASN A 142 4.92 29.76 -8.64
C ASN A 142 5.58 29.62 -10.01
N HIS A 143 5.09 28.72 -10.86
CA HIS A 143 5.67 28.44 -12.19
C HIS A 143 4.58 28.04 -13.18
N GLU A 144 4.92 28.03 -14.48
CA GLU A 144 4.01 27.62 -15.55
C GLU A 144 3.53 26.18 -15.35
N PRO A 145 2.20 25.93 -15.26
CA PRO A 145 1.66 24.60 -15.06
C PRO A 145 1.70 23.78 -16.36
N ILE A 146 2.06 22.49 -16.26
CA ILE A 146 1.90 21.53 -17.38
C ILE A 146 0.45 21.07 -17.46
N VAL A 147 -0.21 20.94 -16.33
CA VAL A 147 -1.59 20.46 -16.23
C VAL A 147 -2.41 21.53 -15.51
N SER A 148 -3.59 21.86 -16.06
CA SER A 148 -4.43 22.85 -15.41
C SER A 148 -4.85 22.40 -13.98
N PRO A 149 -5.04 23.33 -13.03
CA PRO A 149 -5.48 23.00 -11.68
C PRO A 149 -6.73 22.13 -11.65
N LYS A 150 -7.68 22.39 -12.56
CA LYS A 150 -8.93 21.60 -12.68
C LYS A 150 -8.70 20.14 -13.04
N ILE A 151 -7.78 19.87 -13.96
CA ILE A 151 -7.40 18.50 -14.38
C ILE A 151 -6.70 17.78 -13.21
N TRP A 152 -5.80 18.46 -12.54
CA TRP A 152 -5.09 17.92 -11.38
C TRP A 152 -6.07 17.56 -10.25
N GLU A 153 -7.00 18.44 -9.91
CA GLU A 153 -8.01 18.22 -8.88
C GLU A 153 -8.91 17.03 -9.21
N LYS A 154 -9.41 16.94 -10.45
CA LYS A 154 -10.16 15.77 -10.92
C LYS A 154 -9.36 14.46 -10.78
N ALA A 155 -8.06 14.50 -11.07
CA ALA A 155 -7.22 13.34 -10.89
C ALA A 155 -7.10 12.93 -9.42
N GLN A 156 -7.07 13.90 -8.47
CA GLN A 156 -7.13 13.60 -7.03
C GLN A 156 -8.49 13.00 -6.62
N GLU A 157 -9.60 13.53 -7.13
CA GLU A 157 -10.94 12.98 -6.86
C GLU A 157 -11.06 11.51 -7.32
N VAL A 158 -10.64 11.21 -8.55
CA VAL A 158 -10.60 9.84 -9.09
C VAL A 158 -9.71 8.94 -8.23
N ARG A 159 -8.59 9.46 -7.76
CA ARG A 159 -7.65 8.73 -6.91
C ARG A 159 -8.27 8.40 -5.54
N GLU A 160 -8.92 9.36 -4.90
CA GLU A 160 -9.60 9.13 -3.62
C GLU A 160 -10.81 8.21 -3.79
N GLN A 161 -11.55 8.32 -4.90
CA GLN A 161 -12.64 7.38 -5.21
C GLN A 161 -12.10 5.95 -5.34
N ARG A 162 -11.02 5.75 -6.11
CA ARG A 162 -10.39 4.42 -6.26
C ARG A 162 -9.84 3.86 -4.94
N LYS A 163 -9.41 4.72 -4.01
CA LYS A 163 -9.03 4.26 -2.66
C LYS A 163 -10.24 3.77 -1.88
N ARG A 164 -11.35 4.51 -1.92
CA ARG A 164 -12.61 4.11 -1.28
C ARG A 164 -13.13 2.79 -1.84
N ASP A 165 -13.18 2.66 -3.17
CA ASP A 165 -13.64 1.46 -3.86
C ASP A 165 -12.79 0.22 -3.53
N ARG A 166 -11.53 0.43 -3.20
CA ARG A 166 -10.60 -0.63 -2.81
C ARG A 166 -10.56 -0.89 -1.31
N ASN A 167 -11.38 -0.21 -0.52
CA ASN A 167 -11.35 -0.24 0.95
C ASN A 167 -9.93 -0.06 1.53
N ILE A 168 -9.15 0.83 0.93
CA ILE A 168 -7.82 1.17 1.44
C ILE A 168 -8.02 2.19 2.55
N GLY A 169 -8.04 1.73 3.81
CA GLY A 169 -8.13 2.58 4.99
C GLY A 169 -6.92 3.53 5.12
N GLN A 170 -7.12 4.62 5.87
CA GLN A 170 -6.06 5.59 6.16
C GLN A 170 -4.97 5.03 7.08
N ASP A 171 -5.28 3.99 7.85
CA ASP A 171 -4.32 3.33 8.74
C ASP A 171 -3.34 2.45 7.97
N SER A 172 -2.07 2.80 8.05
CA SER A 172 -0.96 2.07 7.44
C SER A 172 -0.78 0.65 8.01
N THR A 173 -1.42 0.34 9.12
CA THR A 173 -1.49 -1.00 9.71
C THR A 173 -2.41 -1.93 8.94
N MET A 174 -3.44 -1.38 8.26
CA MET A 174 -4.28 -2.14 7.33
C MET A 174 -3.71 -2.13 5.91
N LYS A 175 -2.47 -2.56 5.75
CA LYS A 175 -1.83 -2.75 4.42
C LYS A 175 -2.53 -3.79 3.56
N PHE A 176 -3.50 -4.49 4.09
CA PHE A 176 -4.23 -5.54 3.41
C PHE A 176 -5.56 -4.98 2.92
N GLN A 177 -5.69 -4.92 1.61
CA GLN A 177 -6.94 -4.57 0.95
C GLN A 177 -8.03 -5.54 1.38
N ASN A 178 -8.98 -5.11 2.19
CA ASN A 178 -10.18 -5.89 2.55
C ASN A 178 -11.15 -5.97 1.35
N ARG A 179 -10.66 -6.44 0.19
CA ARG A 179 -11.49 -6.65 -1.01
C ARG A 179 -12.51 -7.76 -0.83
N TYR A 180 -12.23 -8.68 0.07
CA TYR A 180 -13.03 -9.88 0.31
C TYR A 180 -13.24 -10.05 1.81
N PRO A 181 -14.46 -10.37 2.25
CA PRO A 181 -14.79 -10.45 3.68
C PRO A 181 -13.88 -11.39 4.49
N LEU A 182 -13.42 -12.48 3.87
CA LEU A 182 -12.63 -13.51 4.53
C LEU A 182 -11.11 -13.30 4.42
N ARG A 183 -10.66 -12.18 3.83
CA ARG A 183 -9.23 -11.92 3.67
C ARG A 183 -8.55 -11.68 5.03
N GLY A 184 -7.47 -12.41 5.28
CA GLY A 184 -6.71 -12.31 6.54
C GLY A 184 -7.32 -13.08 7.70
N LEU A 185 -8.55 -13.62 7.54
CA LEU A 185 -9.24 -14.40 8.56
C LEU A 185 -8.94 -15.90 8.45
N LEU A 186 -8.73 -16.41 7.24
CA LEU A 186 -8.48 -17.84 7.02
C LEU A 186 -7.01 -18.18 7.21
N ILE A 187 -6.72 -19.12 8.10
CA ILE A 187 -5.36 -19.52 8.51
C ILE A 187 -5.06 -20.96 8.09
N CYS A 188 -3.86 -21.17 7.59
CA CYS A 188 -3.36 -22.50 7.22
C CYS A 188 -2.97 -23.30 8.48
N PRO A 189 -3.45 -24.54 8.68
CA PRO A 189 -3.14 -25.35 9.86
C PRO A 189 -1.67 -25.80 9.90
N HIS A 190 -0.98 -25.83 8.73
CA HIS A 190 0.38 -26.36 8.63
C HIS A 190 1.46 -25.31 8.90
N CYS A 191 1.22 -24.03 8.56
CA CYS A 191 2.25 -22.99 8.68
C CYS A 191 1.78 -21.71 9.37
N GLY A 192 0.51 -21.63 9.82
CA GLY A 192 -0.05 -20.49 10.51
C GLY A 192 -0.18 -19.21 9.68
N LYS A 193 0.09 -19.27 8.36
CA LYS A 193 -0.06 -18.12 7.46
C LYS A 193 -1.48 -18.06 6.87
N THR A 194 -1.85 -16.86 6.44
CA THR A 194 -3.17 -16.62 5.84
C THR A 194 -3.33 -17.29 4.49
N LEU A 195 -4.59 -17.61 4.14
CA LEU A 195 -4.94 -18.07 2.81
C LEU A 195 -5.21 -16.89 1.88
N TRP A 196 -4.81 -17.03 0.62
CA TRP A 196 -5.04 -16.07 -0.44
C TRP A 196 -6.09 -16.56 -1.43
N ARG A 197 -7.02 -15.68 -1.76
CA ARG A 197 -8.06 -15.92 -2.76
C ARG A 197 -7.45 -15.84 -4.17
N ARG A 198 -7.57 -16.90 -4.96
CA ARG A 198 -7.11 -16.96 -6.35
C ARG A 198 -8.21 -17.49 -7.27
N GLN A 199 -8.26 -16.94 -8.46
CA GLN A 199 -9.01 -17.50 -9.54
C GLN A 199 -8.16 -18.57 -10.23
N VAL A 200 -8.68 -19.78 -10.32
CA VAL A 200 -8.08 -20.91 -11.00
C VAL A 200 -8.81 -21.21 -12.32
N TYR A 201 -8.42 -22.28 -13.00
CA TYR A 201 -8.98 -22.69 -14.28
C TYR A 201 -10.53 -22.64 -14.27
N LYS A 202 -11.15 -22.25 -15.42
CA LYS A 202 -12.60 -22.08 -15.60
C LYS A 202 -13.28 -21.08 -14.65
N LYS A 203 -12.58 -20.00 -14.28
CA LYS A 203 -13.08 -18.96 -13.37
C LYS A 203 -13.44 -19.44 -11.96
N LYS A 204 -13.10 -20.66 -11.59
CA LYS A 204 -13.31 -21.17 -10.24
C LYS A 204 -12.44 -20.39 -9.25
N ILE A 205 -13.00 -20.07 -8.09
CA ILE A 205 -12.32 -19.31 -7.06
C ILE A 205 -11.95 -20.24 -5.93
N GLN A 206 -10.68 -20.18 -5.51
CA GLN A 206 -10.15 -20.99 -4.43
C GLN A 206 -9.31 -20.15 -3.47
N TRP A 207 -9.26 -20.57 -2.24
CA TRP A 207 -8.40 -20.05 -1.20
C TRP A 207 -7.25 -21.02 -0.97
N LEU A 208 -6.01 -20.54 -1.10
CA LEU A 208 -4.79 -21.33 -1.01
C LEU A 208 -3.85 -20.71 0.00
N CYS A 209 -3.06 -21.56 0.69
CA CYS A 209 -2.03 -21.10 1.60
C CYS A 209 -1.01 -20.18 0.90
N SER A 210 -0.74 -19.02 1.49
CA SER A 210 0.22 -18.05 0.94
C SER A 210 1.64 -18.61 0.85
N THR A 211 2.11 -19.35 1.86
CA THR A 211 3.42 -20.01 1.85
C THR A 211 3.54 -21.04 0.74
N TYR A 212 2.47 -21.82 0.49
CA TYR A 212 2.42 -22.76 -0.62
C TYR A 212 2.55 -22.05 -1.97
N ILE A 213 1.86 -20.91 -2.12
CA ILE A 213 1.90 -20.12 -3.37
C ILE A 213 3.28 -19.52 -3.63
N GLU A 214 3.93 -19.00 -2.59
CA GLU A 214 5.21 -18.28 -2.71
C GLU A 214 6.42 -19.21 -2.78
N LYS A 215 6.42 -20.28 -1.97
CA LYS A 215 7.60 -21.13 -1.74
C LYS A 215 7.41 -22.59 -2.14
N GLY A 216 6.19 -22.96 -2.57
CA GLY A 216 5.86 -24.31 -3.03
C GLY A 216 5.67 -25.36 -1.93
N VAL A 217 5.44 -26.60 -2.37
CA VAL A 217 5.11 -27.77 -1.50
C VAL A 217 6.18 -28.07 -0.46
N LYS A 218 7.46 -27.82 -0.77
CA LYS A 218 8.57 -28.07 0.16
C LYS A 218 8.49 -27.21 1.43
N ALA A 219 7.93 -26.00 1.32
CA ALA A 219 7.82 -25.08 2.45
C ALA A 219 6.52 -25.27 3.25
N CYS A 220 5.43 -25.66 2.58
CA CYS A 220 4.16 -25.97 3.24
C CYS A 220 3.34 -26.88 2.34
N LYS A 221 2.74 -27.95 2.90
CA LYS A 221 1.78 -28.78 2.14
C LYS A 221 0.60 -27.94 1.65
N GLY A 222 0.32 -26.85 2.37
CA GLY A 222 -0.77 -25.95 2.09
C GLY A 222 -2.14 -26.58 2.34
N ILE A 223 -3.16 -25.74 2.31
CA ILE A 223 -4.55 -26.16 2.23
C ILE A 223 -5.18 -25.45 1.04
N ARG A 224 -6.14 -26.11 0.42
CA ARG A 224 -6.91 -25.58 -0.72
C ARG A 224 -8.38 -25.79 -0.46
N ILE A 225 -9.16 -24.70 -0.42
CA ILE A 225 -10.59 -24.74 -0.22
C ILE A 225 -11.30 -23.92 -1.30
N ASP A 226 -12.42 -24.39 -1.78
CA ASP A 226 -13.23 -23.67 -2.75
C ASP A 226 -14.00 -22.53 -2.08
N ASP A 227 -14.15 -21.40 -2.77
CA ASP A 227 -14.89 -20.24 -2.25
C ASP A 227 -16.35 -20.60 -1.94
N ALA A 228 -16.92 -21.53 -2.68
CA ALA A 228 -18.28 -22.05 -2.47
C ALA A 228 -18.45 -22.73 -1.09
N GLU A 229 -17.44 -23.43 -0.60
CA GLU A 229 -17.45 -24.10 0.72
C GLU A 229 -17.47 -23.09 1.89
N LEU A 230 -17.11 -21.85 1.63
CA LEU A 230 -17.05 -20.77 2.62
C LEU A 230 -18.29 -19.88 2.56
N GLN A 231 -19.15 -20.04 1.56
CA GLN A 231 -20.38 -19.28 1.42
C GLN A 231 -21.37 -19.70 2.52
N GLY A 232 -21.93 -18.71 3.22
CA GLY A 232 -22.85 -18.96 4.33
C GLY A 232 -22.18 -19.10 5.69
N LEU A 233 -20.84 -19.16 5.76
CA LEU A 233 -20.12 -19.18 7.03
C LEU A 233 -19.90 -17.74 7.55
N ASN A 234 -20.33 -17.49 8.77
CA ASN A 234 -20.08 -16.19 9.44
C ASN A 234 -18.74 -16.23 10.19
N ILE A 235 -17.65 -15.99 9.46
CA ILE A 235 -16.28 -15.96 10.01
C ILE A 235 -15.94 -14.51 10.32
N THR A 236 -15.91 -14.15 11.60
CA THR A 236 -15.61 -12.79 12.09
C THR A 236 -14.22 -12.63 12.67
N GLU A 237 -13.54 -13.74 12.98
CA GLU A 237 -12.21 -13.79 13.59
C GLU A 237 -11.26 -14.72 12.82
N GLN A 238 -9.98 -14.69 13.20
CA GLN A 238 -8.99 -15.58 12.58
C GLN A 238 -9.34 -17.04 12.86
N THR A 239 -9.59 -17.78 11.80
CA THR A 239 -10.06 -19.17 11.83
C THR A 239 -9.08 -20.08 11.11
N VAL A 240 -8.64 -21.13 11.76
CA VAL A 240 -7.82 -22.19 11.21
C VAL A 240 -8.73 -23.20 10.50
N ILE A 241 -8.38 -23.59 9.28
CA ILE A 241 -9.16 -24.53 8.51
C ILE A 241 -8.37 -25.83 8.38
N GLU A 242 -8.92 -26.94 8.87
CA GLU A 242 -8.33 -28.26 8.76
C GLU A 242 -9.13 -29.11 7.77
N GLU A 243 -8.43 -29.80 6.86
CA GLU A 243 -9.02 -30.76 5.94
C GLU A 243 -9.08 -32.13 6.63
N VAL A 244 -10.28 -32.72 6.71
CA VAL A 244 -10.53 -34.05 7.26
C VAL A 244 -11.21 -34.91 6.20
N VAL A 245 -10.67 -36.08 5.96
CA VAL A 245 -11.28 -37.02 5.02
C VAL A 245 -12.15 -38.02 5.78
N LYS A 246 -13.48 -38.00 5.52
CA LYS A 246 -14.43 -38.97 6.08
C LYS A 246 -15.17 -39.65 4.91
N ASN A 247 -15.25 -40.95 4.94
CA ASN A 247 -15.93 -41.77 3.91
C ASN A 247 -15.50 -41.45 2.46
N GLY A 248 -14.20 -41.15 2.28
CA GLY A 248 -13.63 -40.79 0.95
C GLY A 248 -13.97 -39.37 0.48
N LYS A 249 -14.73 -38.59 1.23
CA LYS A 249 -15.04 -37.20 0.93
C LYS A 249 -14.21 -36.25 1.80
N LYS A 250 -13.84 -35.10 1.23
CA LYS A 250 -13.15 -34.05 1.93
C LYS A 250 -14.16 -33.19 2.72
N HIS A 251 -13.89 -32.99 3.97
CA HIS A 251 -14.62 -32.13 4.87
C HIS A 251 -13.67 -31.11 5.46
N TYR A 252 -14.19 -29.97 5.86
CA TYR A 252 -13.38 -28.91 6.46
C TYR A 252 -13.89 -28.63 7.87
N CYS A 253 -12.95 -28.56 8.82
CA CYS A 253 -13.21 -28.15 10.18
C CYS A 253 -12.71 -26.71 10.37
N TYR A 254 -13.50 -25.91 11.04
CA TYR A 254 -13.25 -24.49 11.29
C TYR A 254 -13.07 -24.24 12.78
N THR A 255 -11.88 -23.84 13.19
CA THR A 255 -11.54 -23.61 14.60
C THR A 255 -11.00 -22.19 14.74
N SER A 256 -11.42 -21.43 15.76
CA SER A 256 -10.82 -20.13 16.02
C SER A 256 -9.32 -20.30 16.24
N LYS A 257 -8.52 -19.33 15.86
CA LYS A 257 -7.06 -19.42 16.04
C LYS A 257 -6.68 -19.54 17.51
N ALA A 258 -7.41 -18.86 18.40
CA ALA A 258 -7.19 -18.92 19.83
C ALA A 258 -7.43 -20.34 20.39
N ASP A 259 -8.52 -20.99 19.99
CA ASP A 259 -8.85 -22.36 20.40
C ASP A 259 -7.84 -23.37 19.80
N PHE A 260 -7.46 -23.16 18.54
CA PHE A 260 -6.48 -24.02 17.89
C PHE A 260 -5.10 -23.97 18.58
N ASP A 261 -4.64 -22.76 18.94
CA ASP A 261 -3.38 -22.56 19.66
C ASP A 261 -3.43 -23.17 21.10
N CYS A 262 -4.62 -23.24 21.69
CA CYS A 262 -4.86 -23.94 22.97
C CYS A 262 -5.08 -25.46 22.84
N GLY A 263 -4.99 -26.02 21.62
CA GLY A 263 -5.21 -27.45 21.38
C GLY A 263 -6.67 -27.88 21.37
N ILE A 264 -7.60 -26.95 21.40
CA ILE A 264 -9.05 -27.23 21.31
C ILE A 264 -9.42 -27.32 19.83
N ARG A 265 -9.90 -28.48 19.39
CA ARG A 265 -10.35 -28.72 18.03
C ARG A 265 -11.87 -28.86 17.98
N ASN A 266 -12.52 -28.02 17.20
CA ASN A 266 -13.96 -28.14 16.97
C ASN A 266 -14.25 -29.26 15.97
N SER A 267 -15.13 -30.17 16.33
CA SER A 267 -15.57 -31.27 15.48
C SER A 267 -16.71 -30.91 14.53
N THR A 268 -16.91 -29.63 14.24
CA THR A 268 -18.01 -29.19 13.35
C THR A 268 -17.64 -29.44 11.91
N VAL A 269 -18.24 -30.46 11.35
CA VAL A 269 -18.22 -30.79 9.93
C VAL A 269 -19.23 -29.89 9.22
N SER A 270 -18.88 -29.42 8.00
CA SER A 270 -19.79 -28.69 7.12
C SER A 270 -21.18 -29.29 7.12
N ALA A 271 -22.20 -28.44 7.36
CA ALA A 271 -23.59 -28.85 7.28
C ALA A 271 -23.91 -29.32 5.84
N GLU A 272 -24.54 -30.45 5.71
CA GLU A 272 -25.22 -30.86 4.47
C GLU A 272 -26.28 -29.80 4.17
N ILE A 273 -26.18 -29.18 3.03
CA ILE A 273 -27.20 -28.27 2.52
C ILE A 273 -28.32 -29.15 2.01
N GLU A 274 -29.31 -29.44 2.86
CA GLU A 274 -30.65 -29.81 2.42
C GLU A 274 -31.39 -28.51 2.12
N ASP A 275 -32.09 -28.51 0.97
CA ASP A 275 -32.93 -27.42 0.50
C ASP A 275 -33.88 -26.89 1.56
N GLY A 276 -33.79 -25.60 1.85
CA GLY A 276 -34.85 -24.84 2.54
C GLY A 276 -34.60 -24.62 4.03
N SER A 277 -34.17 -23.38 4.34
CA SER A 277 -34.34 -22.70 5.62
C SER A 277 -33.78 -23.40 6.88
N VAL A 278 -32.60 -22.98 7.32
CA VAL A 278 -32.25 -22.61 8.70
C VAL A 278 -30.77 -22.24 8.76
N LEU A 279 -30.47 -21.07 9.26
CA LEU A 279 -29.11 -20.62 9.58
C LEU A 279 -28.51 -21.55 10.66
N PRO A 280 -27.33 -22.13 10.49
CA PRO A 280 -26.71 -22.92 11.55
C PRO A 280 -26.32 -22.01 12.72
N SER A 281 -26.92 -22.27 13.87
CA SER A 281 -26.49 -21.69 15.13
C SER A 281 -25.09 -22.20 15.46
N VAL A 282 -24.18 -21.28 15.74
CA VAL A 282 -22.84 -21.60 16.26
C VAL A 282 -23.02 -22.26 17.63
N ASN A 283 -22.91 -23.58 17.68
CA ASN A 283 -22.89 -24.31 18.95
C ASN A 283 -21.59 -24.00 19.70
N ARG A 284 -21.73 -23.41 20.90
CA ARG A 284 -20.62 -23.22 21.82
C ARG A 284 -20.01 -24.58 22.17
N PRO A 285 -18.67 -24.72 22.27
CA PRO A 285 -18.03 -25.97 22.58
C PRO A 285 -18.44 -26.43 24.00
N ARG A 286 -18.87 -27.69 24.15
CA ARG A 286 -19.04 -28.32 25.44
C ARG A 286 -17.64 -28.49 26.05
N ARG A 287 -17.39 -27.80 27.15
CA ARG A 287 -16.19 -27.98 27.95
C ARG A 287 -16.14 -29.42 28.46
N THR A 288 -15.24 -30.23 27.95
CA THR A 288 -14.91 -31.53 28.55
C THR A 288 -13.90 -31.26 29.66
N VAL A 289 -14.35 -31.30 30.89
CA VAL A 289 -13.49 -31.22 32.07
C VAL A 289 -12.82 -32.57 32.20
N ILE A 290 -11.52 -32.64 31.96
CA ILE A 290 -10.70 -33.80 32.34
C ILE A 290 -10.36 -33.60 33.83
N LYS A 291 -10.92 -34.42 34.70
CA LYS A 291 -10.44 -34.56 36.08
C LYS A 291 -9.16 -35.38 36.03
N LEU A 292 -8.11 -34.83 36.64
CA LEU A 292 -6.91 -35.57 37.04
C LEU A 292 -7.23 -36.54 38.16
#